data_e6b323bc9b90e0c953b889b7a1afef42
#
_entry.id   e6b323bc9b90e0c953b889b7a1afef42
#
_cell.length_a   1.000
_cell.length_b   1.000
_cell.length_c   1.000
_cell.angle_alpha   90.00
_cell.angle_beta   90.00
_cell.angle_gamma   90.00
#
_symmetry.space_group_name_H-M   'P 1'
#
loop_
_entity.id
_entity.type
_entity.pdbx_description
1 polymer ?
#
loop_
_entity_poly.entity_id
_entity_poly.type
_entity_poly.pdbx_seq_one_letter_code
_entity_poly.pdbx_strand_id
1 'polypeptide(L)'
;VNPIRRVWWIIIPAVVVIIIALLSAQTVSQYYVRSRLDPAVELQKAIDNMAGQSSYRFSLHSGFTVDERREVISSVEGEKEMGNTHIKGEMVNTPVDLYYLDQTIYNYDSFSKKWLVIDSGTTSSEDLLISELNPLSNFRFQTIDAVEKVQFEEIDGADCLLVKCHPTVESQLMESLWKDFEYLIWIDYKHSTIPKAHLTAANKSSNNTTLEITVGFSDFGKKMEIKAPTLSSNSN
;
A
#
# COMPACT_ATOMS: atom_id res chain seq x y z
N VAL A 1 -42.38 7.43 -50.44
CA VAL A 1 -41.26 6.91 -49.67
C VAL A 1 -40.76 8.01 -48.75
N ASN A 2 -40.98 7.88 -47.43
CA ASN A 2 -40.71 8.93 -46.42
C ASN A 2 -39.22 9.32 -46.42
N PRO A 3 -38.85 10.56 -46.71
CA PRO A 3 -37.45 11.00 -46.77
C PRO A 3 -36.71 10.85 -45.41
N ILE A 4 -37.45 10.84 -44.30
CA ILE A 4 -36.97 10.67 -42.95
C ILE A 4 -36.32 9.28 -42.75
N ARG A 5 -36.88 8.22 -43.33
CA ARG A 5 -36.35 6.87 -43.23
C ARG A 5 -34.98 6.70 -43.92
N ARG A 6 -34.72 7.46 -44.97
CA ARG A 6 -33.49 7.39 -45.76
C ARG A 6 -32.32 8.07 -45.04
N VAL A 7 -32.60 9.09 -44.26
CA VAL A 7 -31.59 9.82 -43.46
C VAL A 7 -31.10 8.97 -42.30
N TRP A 8 -31.97 8.19 -41.65
CA TRP A 8 -31.60 7.32 -40.53
C TRP A 8 -30.63 6.20 -40.94
N TRP A 9 -30.72 5.71 -42.16
CA TRP A 9 -29.81 4.70 -42.68
C TRP A 9 -28.36 5.18 -42.87
N ILE A 10 -28.15 6.48 -42.92
CA ILE A 10 -26.84 7.12 -43.03
C ILE A 10 -26.35 7.57 -41.66
N ILE A 11 -27.24 8.08 -40.81
CA ILE A 11 -26.87 8.60 -39.49
C ILE A 11 -26.41 7.48 -38.54
N ILE A 12 -27.13 6.36 -38.51
CA ILE A 12 -26.80 5.24 -37.61
C ILE A 12 -25.39 4.70 -37.87
N PRO A 13 -24.99 4.33 -39.09
CA PRO A 13 -23.64 3.85 -39.34
C PRO A 13 -22.59 4.94 -39.09
N ALA A 14 -22.87 6.21 -39.36
CA ALA A 14 -21.94 7.29 -39.05
C ALA A 14 -21.70 7.45 -37.55
N VAL A 15 -22.73 7.36 -36.72
CA VAL A 15 -22.62 7.39 -35.26
C VAL A 15 -21.83 6.18 -34.75
N VAL A 16 -22.07 4.99 -35.28
CA VAL A 16 -21.34 3.76 -34.92
C VAL A 16 -19.84 3.90 -35.26
N VAL A 17 -19.49 4.43 -36.42
CA VAL A 17 -18.12 4.67 -36.83
C VAL A 17 -17.43 5.67 -35.90
N ILE A 18 -18.13 6.74 -35.51
CA ILE A 18 -17.59 7.74 -34.57
C ILE A 18 -17.33 7.10 -33.20
N ILE A 19 -18.24 6.28 -32.69
CA ILE A 19 -18.09 5.58 -31.41
C ILE A 19 -16.89 4.63 -31.48
N ILE A 20 -16.76 3.84 -32.56
CA ILE A 20 -15.62 2.95 -32.76
C ILE A 20 -14.31 3.75 -32.84
N ALA A 21 -14.28 4.86 -33.53
CA ALA A 21 -13.11 5.72 -33.64
C ALA A 21 -12.69 6.31 -32.28
N LEU A 22 -13.66 6.75 -31.47
CA LEU A 22 -13.40 7.27 -30.11
C LEU A 22 -12.85 6.18 -29.17
N LEU A 23 -13.46 4.99 -29.18
CA LEU A 23 -12.98 3.85 -28.38
C LEU A 23 -11.58 3.40 -28.81
N SER A 24 -11.34 3.35 -30.12
CA SER A 24 -10.03 3.00 -30.68
C SER A 24 -8.94 4.03 -30.31
N ALA A 25 -9.28 5.32 -30.31
CA ALA A 25 -8.35 6.40 -29.98
C ALA A 25 -7.91 6.30 -28.51
N GLN A 26 -8.80 5.97 -27.57
CA GLN A 26 -8.45 5.76 -26.17
C GLN A 26 -7.50 4.58 -25.99
N THR A 27 -7.78 3.45 -26.64
CA THR A 27 -6.94 2.24 -26.56
C THR A 27 -5.56 2.49 -27.13
N VAL A 28 -5.47 3.16 -28.28
CA VAL A 28 -4.19 3.51 -28.92
C VAL A 28 -3.40 4.48 -28.06
N SER A 29 -4.05 5.49 -27.47
CA SER A 29 -3.41 6.44 -26.57
C SER A 29 -2.84 5.74 -25.31
N GLN A 30 -3.61 4.85 -24.69
CA GLN A 30 -3.13 4.06 -23.54
C GLN A 30 -1.94 3.18 -23.92
N TYR A 31 -2.01 2.48 -25.04
CA TYR A 31 -0.90 1.66 -25.51
C TYR A 31 0.37 2.48 -25.73
N TYR A 32 0.25 3.66 -26.35
CA TYR A 32 1.36 4.56 -26.60
C TYR A 32 1.99 5.06 -25.28
N VAL A 33 1.17 5.48 -24.30
CA VAL A 33 1.65 5.89 -22.98
C VAL A 33 2.37 4.74 -22.30
N ARG A 34 1.72 3.57 -22.19
CA ARG A 34 2.28 2.38 -21.54
C ARG A 34 3.59 1.89 -22.15
N SER A 35 3.76 2.06 -23.48
CA SER A 35 4.98 1.63 -24.18
C SER A 35 6.21 2.51 -23.90
N ARG A 36 6.00 3.73 -23.37
CA ARG A 36 7.06 4.70 -23.07
C ARG A 36 7.42 4.77 -21.59
N LEU A 37 6.67 4.08 -20.72
CA LEU A 37 6.98 4.07 -19.31
C LEU A 37 8.27 3.31 -19.04
N ASP A 38 9.21 3.96 -18.37
CA ASP A 38 10.40 3.33 -17.83
C ASP A 38 10.09 2.87 -16.40
N PRO A 39 10.14 1.55 -16.12
CA PRO A 39 9.72 1.02 -14.83
C PRO A 39 10.57 1.54 -13.66
N ALA A 40 11.86 1.77 -13.85
CA ALA A 40 12.73 2.27 -12.78
C ALA A 40 12.42 3.74 -12.45
N VAL A 41 12.19 4.55 -13.49
CA VAL A 41 11.82 5.97 -13.34
C VAL A 41 10.46 6.11 -12.66
N GLU A 42 9.47 5.31 -13.08
CA GLU A 42 8.13 5.36 -12.48
C GLU A 42 8.12 4.85 -11.03
N LEU A 43 8.92 3.81 -10.71
CA LEU A 43 9.07 3.33 -9.34
C LEU A 43 9.69 4.41 -8.45
N GLN A 44 10.78 5.07 -8.88
CA GLN A 44 11.42 6.12 -8.10
C GLN A 44 10.47 7.29 -7.84
N LYS A 45 9.76 7.77 -8.87
CA LYS A 45 8.75 8.83 -8.71
C LYS A 45 7.67 8.46 -7.70
N ALA A 46 7.18 7.21 -7.77
CA ALA A 46 6.14 6.74 -6.86
C ALA A 46 6.65 6.67 -5.41
N ILE A 47 7.86 6.17 -5.17
CA ILE A 47 8.48 6.14 -3.84
C ILE A 47 8.65 7.55 -3.28
N ASP A 48 9.20 8.46 -4.08
CA ASP A 48 9.40 9.85 -3.67
C ASP A 48 8.07 10.55 -3.33
N ASN A 49 7.04 10.32 -4.15
CA ASN A 49 5.71 10.87 -3.89
C ASN A 49 5.08 10.27 -2.63
N MET A 50 5.19 8.95 -2.45
CA MET A 50 4.66 8.27 -1.24
C MET A 50 5.34 8.75 0.04
N ALA A 51 6.65 9.03 0.00
CA ALA A 51 7.38 9.58 1.14
C ALA A 51 6.87 10.98 1.54
N GLY A 52 6.35 11.76 0.59
CA GLY A 52 5.77 13.09 0.80
C GLY A 52 4.28 13.08 1.20
N GLN A 53 3.60 11.92 1.22
CA GLN A 53 2.18 11.86 1.55
C GLN A 53 1.94 12.18 3.02
N SER A 54 1.13 13.20 3.28
CA SER A 54 0.75 13.61 4.65
C SER A 54 -0.39 12.79 5.22
N SER A 55 -1.24 12.22 4.36
CA SER A 55 -2.42 11.44 4.77
C SER A 55 -2.71 10.30 3.79
N TYR A 56 -3.05 9.14 4.33
CA TYR A 56 -3.48 7.94 3.59
C TYR A 56 -4.07 6.91 4.54
N ARG A 57 -4.86 6.00 3.99
CA ARG A 57 -5.23 4.74 4.64
C ARG A 57 -4.37 3.61 4.14
N PHE A 58 -4.18 2.61 5.00
CA PHE A 58 -3.43 1.42 4.63
C PHE A 58 -4.03 0.16 5.24
N SER A 59 -3.77 -0.96 4.57
CA SER A 59 -3.93 -2.30 5.11
C SER A 59 -2.59 -3.02 5.04
N LEU A 60 -2.24 -3.78 6.08
CA LEU A 60 -1.02 -4.58 6.12
C LEU A 60 -1.36 -5.99 6.56
N HIS A 61 -1.00 -6.96 5.73
CA HIS A 61 -1.10 -8.37 6.03
C HIS A 61 0.29 -8.98 5.95
N SER A 62 0.73 -9.60 7.03
CA SER A 62 2.00 -10.32 7.04
C SER A 62 1.84 -11.74 7.56
N GLY A 63 2.70 -12.63 7.12
CA GLY A 63 2.70 -14.02 7.53
C GLY A 63 3.97 -14.74 7.11
N PHE A 64 4.09 -15.98 7.57
CA PHE A 64 5.12 -16.91 7.12
C PHE A 64 4.47 -18.08 6.41
N THR A 65 5.17 -18.60 5.42
CA THR A 65 4.92 -19.94 4.89
C THR A 65 6.03 -20.84 5.39
N VAL A 66 5.68 -21.88 6.15
CA VAL A 66 6.61 -22.89 6.68
C VAL A 66 6.15 -24.24 6.20
N ASP A 67 6.97 -24.97 5.44
CA ASP A 67 6.63 -26.30 4.89
C ASP A 67 5.23 -26.31 4.21
N GLU A 68 4.95 -25.30 3.36
CA GLU A 68 3.67 -25.08 2.66
C GLU A 68 2.48 -24.68 3.57
N ARG A 69 2.67 -24.51 4.87
CA ARG A 69 1.65 -24.00 5.78
C ARG A 69 1.81 -22.50 5.96
N ARG A 70 0.75 -21.77 5.71
CA ARG A 70 0.70 -20.33 5.93
C ARG A 70 0.24 -20.01 7.34
N GLU A 71 1.05 -19.23 8.06
CA GLU A 71 0.73 -18.69 9.37
C GLU A 71 0.62 -17.15 9.26
N VAL A 72 -0.54 -16.63 9.61
CA VAL A 72 -0.78 -15.17 9.62
C VAL A 72 -0.18 -14.59 10.89
N ILE A 73 0.65 -13.57 10.76
CA ILE A 73 1.25 -12.85 11.88
C ILE A 73 0.49 -11.59 12.18
N SER A 74 0.17 -10.80 11.16
CA SER A 74 -0.59 -9.58 11.34
C SER A 74 -1.61 -9.38 10.22
N SER A 75 -2.73 -8.80 10.61
CA SER A 75 -3.76 -8.31 9.72
C SER A 75 -4.30 -7.03 10.33
N VAL A 76 -3.76 -5.89 9.90
CA VAL A 76 -4.09 -4.58 10.46
C VAL A 76 -4.49 -3.61 9.37
N GLU A 77 -5.38 -2.71 9.73
CA GLU A 77 -5.74 -1.53 8.94
C GLU A 77 -5.33 -0.29 9.72
N GLY A 78 -4.99 0.76 9.03
CA GLY A 78 -4.63 2.01 9.67
C GLY A 78 -4.90 3.21 8.82
N GLU A 79 -4.89 4.34 9.48
CA GLU A 79 -4.98 5.66 8.86
C GLU A 79 -3.92 6.58 9.44
N LYS A 80 -3.38 7.42 8.58
CA LYS A 80 -2.37 8.42 8.94
C LYS A 80 -2.82 9.80 8.48
N GLU A 81 -2.65 10.78 9.35
CA GLU A 81 -2.84 12.20 9.06
C GLU A 81 -1.69 12.98 9.69
N MET A 82 -0.80 13.54 8.86
CA MET A 82 0.43 14.22 9.30
C MET A 82 1.29 13.30 10.19
N GLY A 83 1.47 13.67 11.48
CA GLY A 83 2.19 12.88 12.48
C GLY A 83 1.33 11.87 13.23
N ASN A 84 0.01 11.92 13.07
CA ASN A 84 -0.95 11.10 13.81
C ASN A 84 -1.24 9.81 13.05
N THR A 85 -1.42 8.72 13.79
CA THR A 85 -1.71 7.40 13.22
C THR A 85 -2.70 6.66 14.12
N HIS A 86 -3.64 5.96 13.50
CA HIS A 86 -4.48 4.97 14.17
C HIS A 86 -4.34 3.64 13.47
N ILE A 87 -4.14 2.56 14.24
CA ILE A 87 -3.96 1.20 13.73
C ILE A 87 -4.90 0.27 14.49
N LYS A 88 -5.62 -0.55 13.76
CA LYS A 88 -6.55 -1.52 14.31
C LYS A 88 -6.48 -2.84 13.57
N GLY A 89 -6.65 -3.94 14.29
CA GLY A 89 -6.67 -5.28 13.71
C GLY A 89 -6.20 -6.34 14.67
N GLU A 90 -5.38 -7.27 14.17
CA GLU A 90 -4.85 -8.40 14.93
C GLU A 90 -3.36 -8.59 14.63
N MET A 91 -2.55 -8.82 15.65
CA MET A 91 -1.14 -9.16 15.57
C MET A 91 -0.84 -10.35 16.48
N VAL A 92 -0.28 -11.42 15.92
CA VAL A 92 0.05 -12.66 16.66
C VAL A 92 -1.14 -13.15 17.50
N ASN A 93 -2.31 -13.29 16.88
CA ASN A 93 -3.57 -13.69 17.52
C ASN A 93 -4.03 -12.77 18.67
N THR A 94 -3.53 -11.55 18.72
CA THR A 94 -3.87 -10.57 19.75
C THR A 94 -4.52 -9.35 19.07
N PRO A 95 -5.73 -8.94 19.52
CA PRO A 95 -6.34 -7.72 19.02
C PRO A 95 -5.46 -6.51 19.32
N VAL A 96 -5.30 -5.63 18.33
CA VAL A 96 -4.56 -4.37 18.42
C VAL A 96 -5.52 -3.23 18.10
N ASP A 97 -5.53 -2.21 18.94
CA ASP A 97 -6.16 -0.91 18.68
C ASP A 97 -5.26 0.16 19.30
N LEU A 98 -4.53 0.89 18.46
CA LEU A 98 -3.45 1.76 18.86
C LEU A 98 -3.58 3.11 18.17
N TYR A 99 -3.52 4.20 18.95
CA TYR A 99 -3.38 5.56 18.43
C TYR A 99 -1.99 6.10 18.77
N TYR A 100 -1.39 6.78 17.83
CA TYR A 100 -0.23 7.63 18.04
C TYR A 100 -0.63 9.07 17.69
N LEU A 101 -0.71 9.93 18.70
CA LEU A 101 -1.20 11.29 18.59
C LEU A 101 -0.27 12.23 19.37
N ASP A 102 0.29 13.23 18.72
CA ASP A 102 1.14 14.25 19.35
C ASP A 102 2.20 13.65 20.31
N GLN A 103 2.92 12.63 19.85
CA GLN A 103 3.94 11.90 20.63
C GLN A 103 3.39 11.08 21.81
N THR A 104 2.09 10.85 21.86
CA THR A 104 1.45 10.01 22.87
C THR A 104 0.87 8.76 22.24
N ILE A 105 1.18 7.60 22.80
CA ILE A 105 0.62 6.31 22.40
C ILE A 105 -0.55 5.98 23.30
N TYR A 106 -1.70 5.68 22.69
CA TYR A 106 -2.86 5.12 23.35
C TYR A 106 -2.99 3.69 22.85
N ASN A 107 -2.75 2.71 23.72
CA ASN A 107 -2.87 1.30 23.39
C ASN A 107 -4.03 0.69 24.17
N TYR A 108 -4.97 0.06 23.46
CA TYR A 108 -6.08 -0.64 24.10
C TYR A 108 -5.65 -1.98 24.65
N ASP A 109 -5.69 -2.13 25.96
CA ASP A 109 -5.47 -3.41 26.62
C ASP A 109 -6.78 -4.20 26.64
N SER A 110 -6.83 -5.28 25.84
CA SER A 110 -8.00 -6.15 25.71
C SER A 110 -8.33 -6.94 26.98
N PHE A 111 -7.38 -7.12 27.89
CA PHE A 111 -7.59 -7.83 29.16
C PHE A 111 -8.26 -6.93 30.20
N SER A 112 -7.67 -5.79 30.46
CA SER A 112 -8.23 -4.81 31.41
C SER A 112 -9.38 -3.99 30.84
N LYS A 113 -9.58 -4.06 29.50
CA LYS A 113 -10.55 -3.23 28.73
C LYS A 113 -10.34 -1.73 28.98
N LYS A 114 -9.09 -1.30 29.09
CA LYS A 114 -8.68 0.07 29.35
C LYS A 114 -7.66 0.54 28.32
N TRP A 115 -7.63 1.84 28.12
CA TRP A 115 -6.57 2.48 27.35
C TRP A 115 -5.34 2.70 28.24
N LEU A 116 -4.21 2.18 27.81
CA LEU A 116 -2.90 2.50 28.38
C LEU A 116 -2.38 3.72 27.63
N VAL A 117 -1.98 4.74 28.37
CA VAL A 117 -1.43 5.98 27.81
C VAL A 117 0.06 6.01 28.13
N ILE A 118 0.86 6.12 27.09
CA ILE A 118 2.32 6.11 27.16
C ILE A 118 2.81 7.38 26.48
N ASP A 119 3.49 8.23 27.24
CA ASP A 119 4.16 9.42 26.71
C ASP A 119 5.48 9.00 26.09
N SER A 120 5.60 9.08 24.76
CA SER A 120 6.76 8.64 24.01
C SER A 120 7.93 9.63 24.02
N GLY A 121 7.80 10.74 24.76
CA GLY A 121 8.80 11.82 24.77
C GLY A 121 10.21 11.46 25.21
N THR A 122 10.51 10.20 25.58
CA THR A 122 11.80 9.80 26.13
C THR A 122 12.38 8.45 25.68
N THR A 123 11.68 7.66 24.83
CA THR A 123 12.12 6.28 24.57
C THR A 123 12.23 5.94 23.08
N SER A 124 13.46 5.71 22.63
CA SER A 124 13.79 5.26 21.27
C SER A 124 13.12 3.93 20.85
N SER A 125 12.63 3.14 21.81
CA SER A 125 11.96 1.85 21.55
C SER A 125 10.55 2.03 20.98
N GLU A 126 9.87 3.10 21.36
CA GLU A 126 8.49 3.41 20.92
C GLU A 126 8.47 4.02 19.52
N ASP A 127 9.48 4.85 19.22
CA ASP A 127 9.69 5.36 17.86
C ASP A 127 9.97 4.20 16.87
N LEU A 128 10.69 3.17 17.33
CA LEU A 128 10.91 1.94 16.56
C LEU A 128 9.60 1.20 16.31
N LEU A 129 8.76 1.03 17.34
CA LEU A 129 7.46 0.35 17.18
C LEU A 129 6.57 1.09 16.18
N ILE A 130 6.49 2.41 16.27
CA ILE A 130 5.69 3.22 15.34
C ILE A 130 6.27 3.17 13.92
N SER A 131 7.61 3.16 13.78
CA SER A 131 8.25 3.03 12.47
C SER A 131 8.03 1.65 11.86
N GLU A 132 8.05 0.58 12.65
CA GLU A 132 7.76 -0.80 12.23
C GLU A 132 6.29 -0.96 11.80
N LEU A 133 5.36 -0.29 12.49
CA LEU A 133 3.94 -0.29 12.15
C LEU A 133 3.60 0.65 10.98
N ASN A 134 4.54 1.50 10.55
CA ASN A 134 4.35 2.33 9.37
C ASN A 134 4.68 1.51 8.10
N PRO A 135 3.69 1.15 7.28
CA PRO A 135 3.92 0.30 6.11
C PRO A 135 4.87 0.94 5.08
N LEU A 136 5.05 2.28 5.09
CA LEU A 136 6.02 2.96 4.23
C LEU A 136 7.47 2.66 4.61
N SER A 137 7.75 2.18 5.83
CA SER A 137 9.09 1.76 6.24
C SER A 137 9.60 0.58 5.39
N ASN A 138 8.69 -0.25 4.90
CA ASN A 138 9.02 -1.38 4.02
C ASN A 138 9.49 -0.95 2.62
N PHE A 139 9.35 0.33 2.25
CA PHE A 139 9.82 0.89 0.98
C PHE A 139 11.09 1.73 1.12
N ARG A 140 11.77 1.65 2.25
CA ARG A 140 13.09 2.25 2.42
C ARG A 140 14.14 1.31 1.88
N PHE A 141 14.67 1.66 0.73
CA PHE A 141 15.68 0.88 0.04
C PHE A 141 17.02 1.61 0.05
N GLN A 142 18.12 0.88 0.31
CA GLN A 142 19.48 1.42 0.13
C GLN A 142 19.81 1.50 -1.35
N THR A 143 19.51 0.44 -2.08
CA THR A 143 19.67 0.36 -3.54
C THR A 143 18.51 -0.41 -4.13
N ILE A 144 18.15 -0.08 -5.35
CA ILE A 144 17.18 -0.83 -6.14
C ILE A 144 17.92 -1.32 -7.38
N ASP A 145 18.28 -2.60 -7.39
CA ASP A 145 18.87 -3.23 -8.55
C ASP A 145 17.77 -3.77 -9.46
N ALA A 146 17.94 -3.62 -10.77
CA ALA A 146 17.10 -4.16 -11.82
C ALA A 146 15.58 -4.11 -11.55
N VAL A 147 14.93 -3.09 -12.08
CA VAL A 147 13.46 -2.98 -12.05
C VAL A 147 12.90 -3.55 -13.35
N GLU A 148 12.12 -4.62 -13.23
CA GLU A 148 11.50 -5.29 -14.36
C GLU A 148 10.04 -4.88 -14.49
N LYS A 149 9.61 -4.56 -15.72
CA LYS A 149 8.21 -4.40 -16.04
C LYS A 149 7.56 -5.76 -16.20
N VAL A 150 6.56 -6.07 -15.40
CA VAL A 150 5.82 -7.34 -15.49
C VAL A 150 4.63 -7.17 -16.43
N GLN A 151 3.65 -6.34 -16.06
CA GLN A 151 2.41 -6.16 -16.81
C GLN A 151 1.68 -4.88 -16.37
N PHE A 152 0.48 -4.67 -16.92
CA PHE A 152 -0.45 -3.67 -16.41
C PHE A 152 -1.65 -4.36 -15.79
N GLU A 153 -2.07 -3.90 -14.63
CA GLU A 153 -3.24 -4.41 -13.89
C GLU A 153 -4.08 -3.24 -13.37
N GLU A 154 -5.37 -3.48 -13.21
CA GLU A 154 -6.27 -2.54 -12.57
C GLU A 154 -6.36 -2.84 -11.07
N ILE A 155 -6.07 -1.87 -10.23
CA ILE A 155 -6.19 -1.94 -8.77
C ILE A 155 -7.13 -0.80 -8.34
N ASP A 156 -8.26 -1.15 -7.74
CA ASP A 156 -9.28 -0.20 -7.24
C ASP A 156 -9.67 0.87 -8.28
N GLY A 157 -9.77 0.48 -9.55
CA GLY A 157 -10.12 1.36 -10.67
C GLY A 157 -8.94 2.18 -11.23
N ALA A 158 -7.75 2.07 -10.67
CA ALA A 158 -6.54 2.68 -11.20
C ALA A 158 -5.79 1.72 -12.12
N ASP A 159 -5.38 2.24 -13.30
CA ASP A 159 -4.53 1.51 -14.24
C ASP A 159 -3.08 1.55 -13.77
N CYS A 160 -2.58 0.45 -13.24
CA CYS A 160 -1.28 0.34 -12.61
C CYS A 160 -0.25 -0.38 -13.47
N LEU A 161 0.99 0.11 -13.44
CA LEU A 161 2.17 -0.61 -13.89
C LEU A 161 2.65 -1.53 -12.76
N LEU A 162 2.62 -2.84 -12.98
CA LEU A 162 3.23 -3.80 -12.09
C LEU A 162 4.71 -3.94 -12.41
N VAL A 163 5.53 -3.65 -11.42
CA VAL A 163 6.99 -3.85 -11.49
C VAL A 163 7.45 -4.88 -10.47
N LYS A 164 8.54 -5.56 -10.80
CA LYS A 164 9.25 -6.48 -9.93
C LYS A 164 10.66 -5.94 -9.70
N CYS A 165 11.13 -5.95 -8.46
CA CYS A 165 12.49 -5.57 -8.12
C CYS A 165 13.04 -6.35 -6.92
N HIS A 166 14.37 -6.36 -6.78
CA HIS A 166 15.12 -7.03 -5.72
C HIS A 166 16.01 -5.99 -5.02
N PRO A 167 15.45 -5.16 -4.15
CA PRO A 167 16.21 -4.11 -3.49
C PRO A 167 17.01 -4.63 -2.29
N THR A 168 18.05 -3.88 -1.91
CA THR A 168 18.64 -3.96 -0.57
C THR A 168 17.80 -3.10 0.37
N VAL A 169 17.26 -3.70 1.42
CA VAL A 169 16.39 -2.98 2.39
C VAL A 169 17.23 -2.25 3.43
N GLU A 170 16.72 -1.14 3.99
CA GLU A 170 17.43 -0.40 5.06
C GLU A 170 17.27 -1.04 6.43
N SER A 171 16.24 -1.86 6.65
CA SER A 171 15.96 -2.46 7.96
C SER A 171 16.98 -3.51 8.32
N GLN A 172 17.86 -3.22 9.29
CA GLN A 172 18.84 -4.17 9.81
C GLN A 172 18.17 -5.41 10.42
N LEU A 173 17.01 -5.27 11.04
CA LEU A 173 16.24 -6.40 11.58
C LEU A 173 15.79 -7.33 10.45
N MET A 174 15.23 -6.79 9.39
CA MET A 174 14.83 -7.57 8.22
C MET A 174 16.04 -8.26 7.60
N GLU A 175 17.13 -7.53 7.36
CA GLU A 175 18.35 -8.11 6.81
C GLU A 175 19.00 -9.17 7.71
N SER A 176 18.84 -9.09 9.03
CA SER A 176 19.43 -10.09 9.93
C SER A 176 18.74 -11.46 9.83
N LEU A 177 17.45 -11.48 9.55
CA LEU A 177 16.60 -12.68 9.56
C LEU A 177 16.28 -13.21 8.16
N TRP A 178 16.21 -12.31 7.16
CA TRP A 178 15.71 -12.59 5.83
C TRP A 178 16.73 -12.25 4.75
N LYS A 179 16.57 -12.86 3.58
CA LYS A 179 17.38 -12.66 2.37
C LYS A 179 16.50 -12.81 1.14
N ASP A 180 17.07 -12.51 -0.02
CA ASP A 180 16.42 -12.71 -1.33
C ASP A 180 15.07 -11.97 -1.39
N PHE A 181 15.09 -10.68 -1.03
CA PHE A 181 13.92 -9.83 -1.05
C PHE A 181 13.42 -9.63 -2.48
N GLU A 182 12.18 -10.00 -2.74
CA GLU A 182 11.48 -9.75 -3.98
C GLU A 182 10.25 -8.86 -3.71
N TYR A 183 10.15 -7.77 -4.44
CA TYR A 183 9.00 -6.87 -4.38
C TYR A 183 8.23 -6.90 -5.69
N LEU A 184 6.91 -7.05 -5.59
CA LEU A 184 5.94 -6.75 -6.62
C LEU A 184 5.21 -5.47 -6.22
N ILE A 185 5.34 -4.42 -7.04
CA ILE A 185 4.81 -3.10 -6.72
C ILE A 185 3.89 -2.64 -7.85
N TRP A 186 2.64 -2.32 -7.51
CA TRP A 186 1.65 -1.75 -8.40
C TRP A 186 1.73 -0.24 -8.33
N ILE A 187 2.07 0.41 -9.42
CA ILE A 187 2.27 1.85 -9.52
C ILE A 187 1.13 2.45 -10.34
N ASP A 188 0.30 3.29 -9.74
CA ASP A 188 -0.54 4.20 -10.49
C ASP A 188 0.34 5.27 -11.11
N TYR A 189 0.77 5.04 -12.34
CA TYR A 189 1.69 5.90 -13.06
C TYR A 189 1.11 7.26 -13.45
N LYS A 190 -0.21 7.45 -13.33
CA LYS A 190 -0.88 8.73 -13.57
C LYS A 190 -0.77 9.67 -12.38
N HIS A 191 -0.81 9.11 -11.17
CA HIS A 191 -0.74 9.87 -9.93
C HIS A 191 0.59 9.68 -9.20
N SER A 192 1.48 8.83 -9.72
CA SER A 192 2.75 8.43 -9.08
C SER A 192 2.54 7.94 -7.64
N THR A 193 1.55 7.07 -7.43
CA THR A 193 1.27 6.45 -6.12
C THR A 193 1.41 4.94 -6.20
N ILE A 194 1.56 4.30 -5.02
CA ILE A 194 1.63 2.84 -4.89
C ILE A 194 0.36 2.39 -4.19
N PRO A 195 -0.70 1.95 -4.92
CA PRO A 195 -1.91 1.44 -4.27
C PRO A 195 -1.70 0.08 -3.63
N LYS A 196 -0.74 -0.72 -4.10
CA LYS A 196 -0.47 -2.06 -3.57
C LYS A 196 0.98 -2.44 -3.73
N ALA A 197 1.51 -3.16 -2.75
CA ALA A 197 2.79 -3.84 -2.85
C ALA A 197 2.75 -5.20 -2.16
N HIS A 198 3.57 -6.11 -2.65
CA HIS A 198 3.76 -7.45 -2.09
C HIS A 198 5.25 -7.74 -2.00
N LEU A 199 5.70 -8.14 -0.82
CA LEU A 199 7.06 -8.51 -0.51
C LEU A 199 7.11 -10.00 -0.18
N THR A 200 8.09 -10.68 -0.73
CA THR A 200 8.51 -12.01 -0.27
C THR A 200 9.99 -12.01 0.08
N ALA A 201 10.37 -12.81 1.09
CA ALA A 201 11.77 -13.00 1.46
C ALA A 201 12.00 -14.38 2.06
N ALA A 202 13.15 -14.99 1.76
CA ALA A 202 13.53 -16.29 2.30
C ALA A 202 14.19 -16.13 3.68
N ASN A 203 13.92 -17.05 4.60
CA ASN A 203 14.59 -17.05 5.89
C ASN A 203 16.06 -17.48 5.76
N LYS A 204 16.97 -16.80 6.45
CA LYS A 204 18.41 -17.11 6.41
C LYS A 204 18.77 -18.43 7.08
N SER A 205 18.00 -18.84 8.07
CA SER A 205 18.27 -20.03 8.88
C SER A 205 17.45 -21.25 8.48
N SER A 206 16.38 -21.07 7.70
CA SER A 206 15.46 -22.13 7.26
C SER A 206 15.07 -21.95 5.80
N ASN A 207 15.47 -22.89 4.97
CA ASN A 207 15.18 -22.82 3.52
C ASN A 207 13.69 -23.05 3.20
N ASN A 208 12.89 -23.55 4.15
CA ASN A 208 11.48 -23.85 3.98
C ASN A 208 10.57 -22.76 4.58
N THR A 209 11.15 -21.63 4.98
CA THR A 209 10.40 -20.54 5.58
C THR A 209 10.50 -19.31 4.71
N THR A 210 9.35 -18.78 4.29
CA THR A 210 9.22 -17.57 3.49
C THR A 210 8.36 -16.56 4.22
N LEU A 211 8.83 -15.33 4.31
CA LEU A 211 8.06 -14.18 4.74
C LEU A 211 7.22 -13.66 3.58
N GLU A 212 5.98 -13.31 3.87
CA GLU A 212 5.08 -12.62 2.95
C GLU A 212 4.50 -11.39 3.63
N ILE A 213 4.60 -10.23 2.97
CA ILE A 213 3.96 -8.99 3.42
C ILE A 213 3.19 -8.41 2.24
N THR A 214 1.91 -8.12 2.44
CA THR A 214 1.09 -7.39 1.48
C THR A 214 0.63 -6.09 2.12
N VAL A 215 0.83 -4.99 1.42
CA VAL A 215 0.37 -3.66 1.83
C VAL A 215 -0.54 -3.10 0.75
N GLY A 216 -1.68 -2.55 1.17
CA GLY A 216 -2.55 -1.73 0.33
C GLY A 216 -2.56 -0.30 0.84
N PHE A 217 -2.64 0.68 -0.07
CA PHE A 217 -2.77 2.09 0.27
C PHE A 217 -3.93 2.72 -0.48
N SER A 218 -4.65 3.61 0.19
CA SER A 218 -5.79 4.32 -0.39
C SER A 218 -5.95 5.70 0.23
N ASP A 219 -6.89 6.48 -0.30
CA ASP A 219 -7.29 7.77 0.25
C ASP A 219 -6.15 8.79 0.40
N PHE A 220 -5.18 8.77 -0.51
CA PHE A 220 -4.04 9.69 -0.51
C PHE A 220 -4.48 11.15 -0.52
N GLY A 221 -3.91 11.96 0.39
CA GLY A 221 -4.17 13.39 0.50
C GLY A 221 -5.57 13.74 1.01
N LYS A 222 -6.41 12.77 1.36
CA LYS A 222 -7.72 13.04 1.95
C LYS A 222 -7.55 13.39 3.42
N LYS A 223 -8.24 14.46 3.84
CA LYS A 223 -8.25 14.85 5.25
C LYS A 223 -8.93 13.77 6.09
N MET A 224 -8.26 13.34 7.14
CA MET A 224 -8.75 12.39 8.14
C MET A 224 -8.78 13.08 9.49
N GLU A 225 -9.69 12.67 10.36
CA GLU A 225 -9.79 13.21 11.70
C GLU A 225 -9.51 12.11 12.72
N ILE A 226 -8.22 11.94 13.07
CA ILE A 226 -7.79 10.95 14.05
C ILE A 226 -7.88 11.59 15.42
N LYS A 227 -8.80 11.10 16.27
CA LYS A 227 -9.06 11.62 17.61
C LYS A 227 -8.63 10.64 18.69
N ALA A 228 -8.13 11.17 19.80
CA ALA A 228 -7.83 10.35 20.96
C ALA A 228 -9.08 9.56 21.43
N PRO A 229 -8.91 8.33 21.87
CA PRO A 229 -10.01 7.53 22.40
C PRO A 229 -10.52 8.16 23.70
N THR A 230 -11.81 7.94 23.99
CA THR A 230 -12.40 8.37 25.25
C THR A 230 -11.83 7.53 26.41
N LEU A 231 -11.04 8.15 27.26
CA LEU A 231 -10.52 7.51 28.46
C LEU A 231 -11.66 7.39 29.48
N SER A 232 -11.97 6.16 29.90
CA SER A 232 -12.91 5.97 31.01
C SER A 232 -12.28 6.58 32.29
N SER A 233 -12.83 7.69 32.77
CA SER A 233 -12.45 8.19 34.06
C SER A 233 -12.76 7.14 35.12
N ASN A 234 -11.73 6.68 35.84
CA ASN A 234 -11.96 5.92 37.05
C ASN A 234 -12.65 6.89 38.05
N SER A 235 -13.97 6.82 38.19
CA SER A 235 -14.60 7.27 39.42
C SER A 235 -14.18 6.31 40.53
N ASN A 236 -13.24 6.75 41.35
CA ASN A 236 -12.97 6.14 42.65
C ASN A 236 -14.23 6.09 43.49
#